data_b0b4bb71fc8eca7c9c9b8c702e3fbed7
#
_entry.id   b0b4bb71fc8eca7c9c9b8c702e3fbed7
#
_cell.length_a   1.000
_cell.length_b   1.000
_cell.length_c   1.000
_cell.angle_alpha   90.00
_cell.angle_beta   90.00
_cell.angle_gamma   90.00
#
_symmetry.space_group_name_H-M   'P 1'
#
loop_
_entity.id
_entity.type
_entity.pdbx_description
1 polymer ?
#
loop_
_entity_poly.entity_id
_entity_poly.type
_entity_poly.pdbx_seq_one_letter_code
_entity_poly.pdbx_strand_id
1 'polypeptide(L)'
;MNNPKPKTLNVELPVNLEPVYANFALITHSPSEVVFDLEQALPNQPQIRVKARVIMTPFNAKLLLRALQENLAKYEATYGEIVLPGQGEDLARAFFGAARPPEGEE
;
A
#
# COMPACT_ATOMS: atom_id res chain seq x y z
N MET A 1 -42.59 -1.78 -9.71
CA MET A 1 -41.39 -1.08 -9.44
C MET A 1 -40.17 -1.92 -9.55
N ASN A 2 -39.26 -1.46 -10.26
CA ASN A 2 -38.05 -2.24 -10.50
C ASN A 2 -36.96 -1.89 -9.55
N ASN A 3 -36.42 -2.93 -8.96
CA ASN A 3 -35.17 -2.77 -8.28
C ASN A 3 -34.06 -2.94 -9.27
N PRO A 4 -33.23 -1.94 -9.40
CA PRO A 4 -32.11 -2.14 -10.31
C PRO A 4 -31.26 -3.26 -9.83
N LYS A 5 -30.89 -4.10 -10.73
CA LYS A 5 -29.95 -5.15 -10.38
C LYS A 5 -28.61 -4.54 -10.07
N PRO A 6 -27.89 -5.12 -9.12
CA PRO A 6 -26.53 -4.64 -8.88
C PRO A 6 -25.73 -4.78 -10.16
N LYS A 7 -25.03 -3.75 -10.49
CA LYS A 7 -24.19 -3.81 -11.66
C LYS A 7 -22.99 -4.69 -11.39
N THR A 8 -22.74 -5.55 -12.32
CA THR A 8 -21.54 -6.36 -12.27
C THR A 8 -20.41 -5.53 -12.86
N LEU A 9 -19.40 -5.32 -12.08
CA LEU A 9 -18.24 -4.59 -12.55
C LEU A 9 -17.35 -5.52 -13.34
N ASN A 10 -16.99 -5.08 -14.53
CA ASN A 10 -16.02 -5.81 -15.34
C ASN A 10 -14.69 -5.13 -15.17
N VAL A 11 -13.73 -5.86 -14.63
CA VAL A 11 -12.40 -5.34 -14.43
C VAL A 11 -11.56 -5.78 -15.61
N GLU A 12 -11.03 -4.79 -16.29
CA GLU A 12 -10.26 -5.04 -17.49
C GLU A 12 -8.79 -4.81 -17.20
N LEU A 13 -7.97 -5.77 -17.54
CA LEU A 13 -6.54 -5.66 -17.33
C LEU A 13 -5.90 -5.37 -18.68
N PRO A 14 -5.40 -4.15 -18.90
CA PRO A 14 -4.78 -3.85 -20.19
C PRO A 14 -3.62 -4.78 -20.50
N VAL A 15 -3.49 -5.12 -21.77
CA VAL A 15 -2.48 -6.10 -22.18
C VAL A 15 -1.08 -5.63 -21.87
N ASN A 16 -0.86 -4.34 -22.02
CA ASN A 16 0.49 -3.79 -21.84
C ASN A 16 0.66 -3.05 -20.55
N LEU A 17 -0.14 -3.41 -19.56
CA LEU A 17 0.01 -2.80 -18.23
C LEU A 17 1.26 -3.33 -17.57
N GLU A 18 2.12 -2.42 -17.16
CA GLU A 18 3.36 -2.80 -16.48
C GLU A 18 3.11 -2.86 -14.98
N PRO A 19 3.30 -3.99 -14.38
CA PRO A 19 3.16 -4.06 -12.92
C PRO A 19 4.32 -3.35 -12.24
N VAL A 20 4.04 -2.85 -11.06
CA VAL A 20 5.06 -2.18 -10.26
C VAL A 20 5.36 -3.07 -9.07
N TYR A 21 6.60 -3.47 -8.92
CA TYR A 21 7.03 -4.17 -7.72
C TYR A 21 7.45 -3.13 -6.69
N ALA A 22 6.83 -3.18 -5.53
CA ALA A 22 7.12 -2.21 -4.49
C ALA A 22 7.32 -2.93 -3.16
N ASN A 23 8.36 -2.55 -2.46
CA ASN A 23 8.58 -3.02 -1.10
C ASN A 23 8.71 -1.87 -0.12
N PHE A 24 8.33 -0.67 -0.57
CA PHE A 24 8.44 0.53 0.23
C PHE A 24 7.30 1.45 -0.19
N ALA A 25 6.65 2.05 0.77
CA ALA A 25 5.57 2.97 0.48
C ALA A 25 5.66 4.16 1.42
N LEU A 26 5.62 5.33 0.83
CA LEU A 26 5.54 6.56 1.60
C LEU A 26 4.14 7.10 1.43
N ILE A 27 3.45 7.31 2.53
CA ILE A 27 2.06 7.72 2.49
C ILE A 27 1.94 9.08 3.15
N THR A 28 1.38 10.02 2.40
CA THR A 28 1.14 11.36 2.91
C THR A 28 -0.30 11.74 2.62
N HIS A 29 -0.74 12.84 3.21
CA HIS A 29 -2.14 13.22 3.03
C HIS A 29 -2.32 14.71 3.17
N SER A 30 -3.41 15.17 2.64
CA SER A 30 -3.99 16.47 2.89
C SER A 30 -5.44 16.23 3.28
N PRO A 31 -6.21 17.29 3.56
CA PRO A 31 -7.63 17.04 3.89
C PRO A 31 -8.42 16.39 2.77
N SER A 32 -7.98 16.50 1.53
CA SER A 32 -8.76 15.98 0.41
C SER A 32 -8.15 14.77 -0.27
N GLU A 33 -6.89 14.43 0.05
CA GLU A 33 -6.21 13.39 -0.70
C GLU A 33 -5.31 12.58 0.20
N VAL A 34 -5.15 11.30 -0.18
CA VAL A 34 -4.11 10.45 0.38
C VAL A 34 -3.22 10.05 -0.78
N VAL A 35 -1.93 10.23 -0.62
CA VAL A 35 -0.95 9.98 -1.67
C VAL A 35 -0.10 8.79 -1.26
N PHE A 36 -0.02 7.82 -2.15
CA PHE A 36 0.79 6.62 -1.94
C PHE A 36 1.93 6.66 -2.94
N ASP A 37 3.14 6.83 -2.46
CA ASP A 37 4.32 6.79 -3.30
C ASP A 37 4.96 5.43 -3.12
N LEU A 38 4.93 4.64 -4.17
CA LEU A 38 5.39 3.26 -4.12
C LEU A 38 6.73 3.15 -4.82
N GLU A 39 7.65 2.46 -4.17
CA GLU A 39 8.98 2.32 -4.73
C GLU A 39 9.61 1.02 -4.31
N GLN A 40 10.70 0.70 -4.94
CA GLN A 40 11.48 -0.45 -4.60
C GLN A 40 12.78 0.02 -3.98
N ALA A 41 12.95 -0.31 -2.71
CA ALA A 41 14.19 -0.01 -2.01
C ALA A 41 15.15 -1.16 -2.22
N LEU A 42 16.34 -0.84 -2.66
CA LEU A 42 17.37 -1.85 -2.93
C LEU A 42 18.52 -1.68 -1.96
N PRO A 43 19.20 -2.77 -1.61
CA PRO A 43 20.36 -2.66 -0.73
C PRO A 43 21.43 -1.79 -1.35
N ASN A 44 22.13 -1.06 -0.51
CA ASN A 44 23.27 -0.25 -0.94
C ASN A 44 22.89 0.87 -1.88
N GLN A 45 21.63 1.23 -1.91
CA GLN A 45 21.18 2.37 -2.71
C GLN A 45 20.73 3.47 -1.76
N PRO A 46 21.47 4.56 -1.71
CA PRO A 46 21.12 5.62 -0.77
C PRO A 46 19.87 6.38 -1.15
N GLN A 47 19.47 6.31 -2.41
CA GLN A 47 18.29 7.03 -2.87
C GLN A 47 17.22 6.06 -3.30
N ILE A 48 15.99 6.38 -2.91
CA ILE A 48 14.86 5.58 -3.28
C ILE A 48 14.03 6.39 -4.26
N ARG A 49 13.81 5.81 -5.42
CA ARG A 49 13.08 6.51 -6.47
C ARG A 49 11.65 6.03 -6.51
N VAL A 50 10.72 6.97 -6.53
CA VAL A 50 9.31 6.63 -6.62
C VAL A 50 9.03 6.06 -8.00
N LYS A 51 8.38 4.91 -8.02
CA LYS A 51 8.03 4.25 -9.28
C LYS A 51 6.59 4.48 -9.66
N ALA A 52 5.72 4.68 -8.69
CA ALA A 52 4.32 4.93 -8.96
C ALA A 52 3.76 5.79 -7.86
N ARG A 53 2.93 6.72 -8.26
CA ARG A 53 2.22 7.55 -7.30
C ARG A 53 0.74 7.35 -7.52
N VAL A 54 0.04 6.97 -6.47
CA VAL A 54 -1.39 6.75 -6.52
C VAL A 54 -2.05 7.72 -5.56
N ILE A 55 -3.07 8.39 -6.04
CA ILE A 55 -3.77 9.39 -5.25
C ILE A 55 -5.22 8.97 -5.15
N MET A 56 -5.76 8.99 -3.94
CA MET A 56 -7.18 8.71 -3.75
C MET A 56 -7.72 9.64 -2.68
N THR A 57 -9.05 9.71 -2.64
CA THR A 57 -9.69 10.44 -1.56
C THR A 57 -9.49 9.68 -0.26
N PRO A 58 -9.57 10.37 0.88
CA PRO A 58 -9.50 9.66 2.15
C PRO A 58 -10.53 8.56 2.30
N PHE A 59 -11.74 8.79 1.77
CA PHE A 59 -12.77 7.78 1.81
C PHE A 59 -12.33 6.51 1.07
N ASN A 60 -11.81 6.68 -0.13
CA ASN A 60 -11.39 5.53 -0.92
C ASN A 60 -10.15 4.86 -0.33
N ALA A 61 -9.28 5.64 0.29
CA ALA A 61 -8.13 5.05 0.99
C ALA A 61 -8.60 4.15 2.12
N LYS A 62 -9.67 4.55 2.79
CA LYS A 62 -10.20 3.74 3.87
C LYS A 62 -10.81 2.45 3.34
N LEU A 63 -11.48 2.53 2.18
CA LEU A 63 -11.99 1.33 1.55
C LEU A 63 -10.87 0.40 1.11
N LEU A 64 -9.78 0.97 0.62
CA LEU A 64 -8.63 0.18 0.24
C LEU A 64 -8.05 -0.54 1.46
N LEU A 65 -7.94 0.15 2.57
CA LEU A 65 -7.44 -0.47 3.79
C LEU A 65 -8.29 -1.66 4.18
N ARG A 66 -9.61 -1.49 4.13
CA ARG A 66 -10.51 -2.57 4.48
C ARG A 66 -10.38 -3.75 3.54
N ALA A 67 -10.31 -3.47 2.24
CA ALA A 67 -10.16 -4.54 1.26
C ALA A 67 -8.83 -5.27 1.45
N LEU A 68 -7.78 -4.54 1.76
CA LEU A 68 -6.48 -5.13 1.98
C LEU A 68 -6.50 -6.01 3.22
N GLN A 69 -7.14 -5.55 4.29
CA GLN A 69 -7.24 -6.35 5.50
C GLN A 69 -7.96 -7.66 5.24
N GLU A 70 -9.05 -7.61 4.46
CA GLU A 70 -9.79 -8.82 4.15
C GLU A 70 -8.97 -9.79 3.32
N ASN A 71 -8.25 -9.27 2.36
CA ASN A 71 -7.44 -10.14 1.52
C ASN A 71 -6.28 -10.76 2.27
N LEU A 72 -5.65 -10.00 3.14
CA LEU A 72 -4.56 -10.55 3.94
C LEU A 72 -5.07 -11.60 4.91
N ALA A 73 -6.29 -11.42 5.42
CA ALA A 73 -6.87 -12.45 6.29
C ALA A 73 -7.08 -13.75 5.53
N LYS A 74 -7.52 -13.64 4.28
CA LYS A 74 -7.67 -14.85 3.45
C LYS A 74 -6.33 -15.49 3.16
N TYR A 75 -5.33 -14.67 2.90
CA TYR A 75 -3.99 -15.18 2.67
C TYR A 75 -3.52 -15.96 3.89
N GLU A 76 -3.69 -15.38 5.06
CA GLU A 76 -3.19 -16.01 6.27
C GLU A 76 -3.93 -17.29 6.60
N ALA A 77 -5.21 -17.35 6.26
CA ALA A 77 -5.98 -18.57 6.49
C ALA A 77 -5.46 -19.72 5.62
N THR A 78 -4.93 -19.41 4.45
CA THR A 78 -4.46 -20.44 3.53
C THR A 78 -3.00 -20.77 3.73
N TYR A 79 -2.17 -19.75 3.93
CA TYR A 79 -0.72 -19.95 3.90
C TYR A 79 -0.04 -19.74 5.24
N GLY A 80 -0.79 -19.29 6.24
CA GLY A 80 -0.19 -19.06 7.53
C GLY A 80 -0.03 -17.59 7.84
N GLU A 81 0.20 -17.33 9.09
CA GLU A 81 0.27 -15.97 9.59
C GLU A 81 1.48 -15.24 9.03
N ILE A 82 1.26 -13.98 8.60
CA ILE A 82 2.35 -13.11 8.22
C ILE A 82 2.92 -12.52 9.50
N VAL A 83 4.14 -12.89 9.82
CA VAL A 83 4.76 -12.44 11.05
C VAL A 83 5.51 -11.16 10.77
N LEU A 84 5.08 -10.10 11.44
CA LEU A 84 5.76 -8.82 11.30
C LEU A 84 6.79 -8.68 12.41
N PRO A 85 7.82 -7.85 12.17
CA PRO A 85 8.76 -7.59 13.25
C PRO A 85 8.06 -6.86 14.38
N GLY A 86 8.77 -6.68 15.46
CA GLY A 86 8.19 -6.02 16.62
C GLY A 86 7.72 -4.63 16.32
N GLN A 87 7.22 -4.00 17.36
CA GLN A 87 6.63 -2.69 17.23
C GLN A 87 7.68 -1.61 17.04
N GLY A 88 7.20 -0.46 16.60
CA GLY A 88 8.00 0.74 16.63
C GLY A 88 9.18 0.69 15.70
N GLU A 89 10.34 0.75 16.29
CA GLU A 89 11.55 0.86 15.52
C GLU A 89 11.78 -0.32 14.60
N ASP A 90 11.47 -1.52 15.07
CA ASP A 90 11.63 -2.71 14.24
C ASP A 90 10.71 -2.67 13.05
N LEU A 91 9.48 -2.22 13.26
CA LEU A 91 8.53 -2.13 12.18
C LEU A 91 8.94 -1.07 11.17
N ALA A 92 9.41 0.06 11.67
CA ALA A 92 9.89 1.11 10.78
C ALA A 92 11.06 0.63 9.96
N ARG A 93 11.98 -0.10 10.60
CA ARG A 93 13.14 -0.60 9.88
C ARG A 93 12.74 -1.60 8.81
N ALA A 94 11.77 -2.46 9.11
CA ALA A 94 11.33 -3.43 8.14
C ALA A 94 10.64 -2.77 6.95
N PHE A 95 9.86 -1.74 7.21
CA PHE A 95 9.10 -1.09 6.16
C PHE A 95 9.94 -0.09 5.38
N PHE A 96 10.76 0.68 6.10
CA PHE A 96 11.55 1.74 5.47
C PHE A 96 12.98 1.32 5.19
N GLY A 97 13.31 0.06 5.46
CA GLY A 97 14.68 -0.41 5.26
C GLY A 97 15.65 0.41 6.06
N ALA A 98 16.71 0.89 5.42
CA ALA A 98 17.73 1.67 6.10
C ALA A 98 17.36 3.13 6.23
N ALA A 99 16.18 3.53 5.78
CA ALA A 99 15.80 4.93 5.83
C ALA A 99 15.60 5.37 7.26
N ARG A 100 15.95 6.60 7.53
CA ARG A 100 15.75 7.14 8.85
C ARG A 100 14.39 7.77 8.94
N PRO A 101 13.78 7.78 10.13
CA PRO A 101 12.58 8.56 10.32
C PRO A 101 12.85 10.03 10.07
N PRO A 102 11.82 10.80 9.73
CA PRO A 102 12.02 12.22 9.56
C PRO A 102 12.54 12.84 10.83
N GLU A 103 13.29 13.91 10.65
CA GLU A 103 13.81 14.65 11.79
C GLU A 103 12.69 15.19 12.64
N GLY A 104 12.93 15.24 13.91
CA GLY A 104 11.91 15.72 14.82
C GLY A 104 11.01 14.62 15.35
N GLU A 105 11.24 13.42 14.92
CA GLU A 105 10.46 12.28 15.35
C GLU A 105 11.09 11.55 16.51
N GLU A 106 11.78 12.20 17.29
CA GLU A 106 12.52 11.59 18.38
C GLU A 106 11.66 10.90 19.38
#